data_3f80bf296311bbe56a07e4d9d56a43c4
#
_entry.id   3f80bf296311bbe56a07e4d9d56a43c4
#
_cell.length_a   1.000
_cell.length_b   1.000
_cell.length_c   1.000
_cell.angle_alpha   90.00
_cell.angle_beta   90.00
_cell.angle_gamma   90.00
#
_symmetry.space_group_name_H-M   'P 1'
#
loop_
_entity.id
_entity.type
_entity.pdbx_description
1 polymer ?
#
loop_
_entity_poly.entity_id
_entity_poly.type
_entity_poly.pdbx_seq_one_letter_code
_entity_poly.pdbx_strand_id
1 'polypeptide(L)'
;VGNRTQISQKTVGITGTLQAVDKAGRKSELAYQLSKASSEIKRDMEHILLSNQTASNGTAGSTARTLGGLQAWLNSNFDGGSGSTAGNLGTTARVGGTDRTFTETILKTVIKEVYESGGTPKILMVNPGHKQTVSAFAGIAAQRYMAPSDAPTTIIGAADIYLSDFGSVSVVPNRFMNANNDCNDVAFVLDPEYAAVAFLRPFQTNELAKTGDSEKTQLLCEYTLEVRNQAAHGICADLT
;
A
#
# COMPACT_ATOMS: atom_id res chain seq x y z
N VAL A 1 18.79 11.54 -2.93
CA VAL A 1 17.72 11.78 -1.94
C VAL A 1 17.50 10.48 -1.19
N GLY A 2 17.39 10.54 0.15
CA GLY A 2 17.24 9.36 0.99
C GLY A 2 15.93 9.43 1.77
N ASN A 3 15.22 8.29 1.86
CA ASN A 3 14.08 8.16 2.76
C ASN A 3 14.55 7.96 4.22
N ARG A 4 13.65 8.08 5.17
CA ARG A 4 13.91 7.85 6.60
C ARG A 4 13.35 6.50 7.00
N THR A 5 13.99 5.85 7.96
CA THR A 5 13.43 4.63 8.56
C THR A 5 12.40 5.00 9.62
N GLN A 6 11.32 4.24 9.68
CA GLN A 6 10.28 4.37 10.70
C GLN A 6 10.21 3.12 11.55
N ILE A 7 9.96 3.28 12.83
CA ILE A 7 9.80 2.18 13.78
C ILE A 7 8.31 1.94 13.97
N SER A 8 7.88 0.71 13.74
CA SER A 8 6.55 0.22 14.12
C SER A 8 6.70 -0.80 15.24
N GLN A 9 5.90 -0.65 16.29
CA GLN A 9 5.96 -1.54 17.44
C GLN A 9 4.57 -1.82 18.01
N LYS A 10 4.40 -3.04 18.54
CA LYS A 10 3.24 -3.42 19.35
C LYS A 10 3.68 -4.19 20.57
N THR A 11 3.13 -3.84 21.71
CA THR A 11 3.39 -4.55 22.97
C THR A 11 2.18 -5.39 23.33
N VAL A 12 2.41 -6.65 23.55
CA VAL A 12 1.42 -7.62 24.03
C VAL A 12 1.70 -7.87 25.51
N GLY A 13 0.68 -7.75 26.35
CA GLY A 13 0.77 -8.04 27.77
C GLY A 13 -0.27 -9.07 28.18
N ILE A 14 0.16 -10.06 28.97
CA ILE A 14 -0.70 -11.13 29.49
C ILE A 14 -0.49 -11.24 30.99
N THR A 15 -1.57 -11.41 31.74
CA THR A 15 -1.52 -11.64 33.18
C THR A 15 -1.10 -13.08 33.48
N GLY A 16 -0.36 -13.29 34.60
CA GLY A 16 0.06 -14.62 35.04
C GLY A 16 -1.13 -15.57 35.26
N THR A 17 -2.23 -15.08 35.83
CA THR A 17 -3.46 -15.85 35.98
C THR A 17 -4.00 -16.37 34.66
N LEU A 18 -4.03 -15.52 33.60
CA LEU A 18 -4.52 -15.93 32.29
C LEU A 18 -3.59 -16.99 31.66
N GLN A 19 -2.31 -16.96 31.94
CA GLN A 19 -1.35 -17.95 31.44
C GLN A 19 -1.45 -19.28 32.20
N ALA A 20 -1.78 -19.24 33.49
CA ALA A 20 -1.86 -20.42 34.36
C ALA A 20 -3.15 -21.24 34.20
N VAL A 21 -4.23 -20.63 33.75
CA VAL A 21 -5.53 -21.31 33.57
C VAL A 21 -5.52 -22.17 32.32
N ASP A 22 -5.97 -23.42 32.45
CA ASP A 22 -6.17 -24.33 31.33
C ASP A 22 -7.29 -23.82 30.43
N LYS A 23 -6.95 -23.63 29.15
CA LYS A 23 -7.86 -23.09 28.12
C LYS A 23 -8.21 -24.15 27.09
N ALA A 24 -9.52 -24.28 26.82
CA ALA A 24 -9.95 -25.08 25.69
C ALA A 24 -9.41 -24.50 24.36
N GLY A 25 -8.68 -25.32 23.60
CA GLY A 25 -8.24 -25.01 22.25
C GLY A 25 -6.94 -24.20 22.09
N ARG A 26 -6.31 -23.68 23.17
CA ARG A 26 -5.05 -22.92 23.07
C ARG A 26 -4.10 -23.27 24.21
N LYS A 27 -2.87 -23.67 23.90
CA LYS A 27 -1.83 -23.94 24.90
C LYS A 27 -1.15 -22.67 25.41
N SER A 28 -0.97 -21.66 24.57
CA SER A 28 -0.29 -20.41 24.92
C SER A 28 -1.07 -19.21 24.37
N GLU A 29 -1.53 -18.34 25.28
CA GLU A 29 -2.20 -17.11 24.92
C GLU A 29 -1.20 -16.08 24.35
N LEU A 30 0.02 -16.06 24.89
CA LEU A 30 1.08 -15.17 24.42
C LEU A 30 1.39 -15.40 22.92
N ALA A 31 1.58 -16.66 22.53
CA ALA A 31 1.86 -17.00 21.13
C ALA A 31 0.71 -16.60 20.18
N TYR A 32 -0.53 -16.78 20.63
CA TYR A 32 -1.70 -16.37 19.85
C TYR A 32 -1.77 -14.84 19.68
N GLN A 33 -1.57 -14.10 20.76
CA GLN A 33 -1.60 -12.63 20.72
C GLN A 33 -0.42 -12.05 19.91
N LEU A 34 0.77 -12.66 19.97
CA LEU A 34 1.91 -12.29 19.14
C LEU A 34 1.65 -12.52 17.65
N SER A 35 0.99 -13.62 17.29
CA SER A 35 0.57 -13.89 15.89
C SER A 35 -0.38 -12.81 15.38
N LYS A 36 -1.36 -12.40 16.20
CA LYS A 36 -2.28 -11.29 15.87
C LYS A 36 -1.53 -9.97 15.73
N ALA A 37 -0.68 -9.62 16.69
CA ALA A 37 0.13 -8.41 16.67
C ALA A 37 1.04 -8.33 15.43
N SER A 38 1.63 -9.47 15.03
CA SER A 38 2.42 -9.55 13.80
C SER A 38 1.60 -9.22 12.54
N SER A 39 0.38 -9.74 12.45
CA SER A 39 -0.53 -9.44 11.33
C SER A 39 -0.97 -7.97 11.33
N GLU A 40 -1.16 -7.39 12.52
CA GLU A 40 -1.53 -5.98 12.67
C GLU A 40 -0.39 -5.04 12.28
N ILE A 41 0.85 -5.32 12.69
CA ILE A 41 2.02 -4.50 12.28
C ILE A 41 2.18 -4.53 10.75
N LYS A 42 2.01 -5.68 10.11
CA LYS A 42 2.10 -5.76 8.65
C LYS A 42 1.05 -4.90 7.95
N ARG A 43 -0.17 -4.84 8.48
CA ARG A 43 -1.22 -3.93 7.97
C ARG A 43 -0.88 -2.47 8.20
N ASP A 44 -0.35 -2.15 9.38
CA ASP A 44 0.08 -0.78 9.70
C ASP A 44 1.24 -0.35 8.77
N MET A 45 2.17 -1.27 8.46
CA MET A 45 3.24 -1.02 7.49
C MET A 45 2.69 -0.71 6.09
N GLU A 46 1.79 -1.53 5.58
CA GLU A 46 1.17 -1.33 4.27
C GLU A 46 0.45 0.02 4.20
N HIS A 47 -0.32 0.34 5.24
CA HIS A 47 -1.02 1.61 5.35
C HIS A 47 -0.06 2.81 5.32
N ILE A 48 1.05 2.74 6.06
CA ILE A 48 2.05 3.83 6.13
C ILE A 48 2.81 3.97 4.81
N LEU A 49 3.21 2.86 4.18
CA LEU A 49 3.94 2.86 2.92
C LEU A 49 3.16 3.49 1.76
N LEU A 50 1.84 3.32 1.75
CA LEU A 50 0.95 3.89 0.73
C LEU A 50 0.46 5.30 1.04
N SER A 51 0.64 5.77 2.28
CA SER A 51 0.13 7.07 2.74
C SER A 51 0.80 8.26 2.06
N ASN A 52 0.16 9.43 2.21
CA ASN A 52 0.69 10.72 1.78
C ASN A 52 1.62 11.37 2.84
N GLN A 53 2.31 10.55 3.62
CA GLN A 53 3.20 10.98 4.69
C GLN A 53 4.55 11.46 4.16
N THR A 54 5.04 12.59 4.68
CA THR A 54 6.39 13.08 4.38
C THR A 54 7.46 12.46 5.27
N ALA A 55 8.68 12.37 4.75
CA ALA A 55 9.82 11.93 5.53
C ALA A 55 10.26 13.01 6.53
N SER A 56 10.40 12.63 7.80
CA SER A 56 10.86 13.53 8.86
C SER A 56 11.92 12.87 9.74
N ASN A 57 12.95 13.62 10.12
CA ASN A 57 13.93 13.16 11.10
C ASN A 57 13.35 13.05 12.53
N GLY A 58 12.20 13.69 12.76
CA GLY A 58 11.67 13.88 14.09
C GLY A 58 12.51 14.85 14.93
N THR A 59 12.10 15.05 16.15
CA THR A 59 12.81 15.86 17.15
C THR A 59 12.95 15.05 18.43
N ALA A 60 14.16 14.93 18.94
CA ALA A 60 14.43 14.16 20.15
C ALA A 60 13.50 14.58 21.30
N GLY A 61 12.81 13.62 21.89
CA GLY A 61 11.88 13.84 23.00
C GLY A 61 10.51 14.45 22.63
N SER A 62 10.27 14.81 21.38
CA SER A 62 9.02 15.46 20.95
C SER A 62 8.32 14.73 19.80
N THR A 63 8.97 14.55 18.67
CA THR A 63 8.34 14.00 17.46
C THR A 63 9.08 12.78 16.98
N ALA A 64 8.35 11.70 16.70
CA ALA A 64 8.93 10.48 16.14
C ALA A 64 9.40 10.70 14.70
N ARG A 65 10.44 9.96 14.31
CA ARG A 65 10.91 9.89 12.92
C ARG A 65 9.88 9.18 12.06
N THR A 66 9.60 9.73 10.87
CA THR A 66 8.65 9.16 9.90
C THR A 66 9.30 8.92 8.55
N LEU A 67 8.89 7.87 7.87
CA LEU A 67 9.26 7.63 6.47
C LEU A 67 8.38 8.44 5.52
N GLY A 68 8.86 8.72 4.31
CA GLY A 68 8.02 9.23 3.24
C GLY A 68 7.27 8.09 2.57
N GLY A 69 5.94 8.20 2.51
CA GLY A 69 5.08 7.23 1.83
C GLY A 69 5.10 7.40 0.31
N LEU A 70 4.52 6.45 -0.39
CA LEU A 70 4.60 6.36 -1.86
C LEU A 70 4.01 7.58 -2.55
N GLN A 71 2.88 8.14 -2.07
CA GLN A 71 2.28 9.34 -2.66
C GLN A 71 3.20 10.56 -2.56
N ALA A 72 3.92 10.71 -1.44
CA ALA A 72 4.87 11.81 -1.25
C ALA A 72 6.15 11.65 -2.08
N TRP A 73 6.46 10.44 -2.57
CA TRP A 73 7.64 10.16 -3.38
C TRP A 73 7.43 10.41 -4.87
N LEU A 74 6.25 10.14 -5.40
CA LEU A 74 5.98 10.22 -6.82
C LEU A 74 5.79 11.66 -7.25
N ASN A 75 6.62 12.12 -8.20
CA ASN A 75 6.65 13.48 -8.69
C ASN A 75 6.45 13.57 -10.21
N SER A 76 7.15 12.76 -11.01
CA SER A 76 7.24 12.97 -12.45
C SER A 76 6.00 12.55 -13.22
N ASN A 77 5.51 11.35 -13.03
CA ASN A 77 4.38 10.80 -13.78
C ASN A 77 3.11 10.91 -12.92
N PHE A 78 2.67 12.14 -12.75
CA PHE A 78 1.54 12.49 -11.90
C PHE A 78 0.42 13.07 -12.74
N ASP A 79 -0.72 12.42 -12.75
CA ASP A 79 -1.95 12.93 -13.36
C ASP A 79 -3.02 13.12 -12.27
N GLY A 80 -3.23 14.36 -11.86
CA GLY A 80 -4.17 14.77 -10.82
C GLY A 80 -5.23 15.72 -11.35
N GLY A 81 -6.25 15.96 -10.52
CA GLY A 81 -7.31 16.90 -10.80
C GLY A 81 -6.85 18.36 -10.81
N SER A 82 -7.73 19.27 -11.21
CA SER A 82 -7.40 20.69 -11.23
C SER A 82 -7.02 21.20 -9.84
N GLY A 83 -5.88 21.88 -9.75
CA GLY A 83 -5.34 22.40 -8.50
C GLY A 83 -4.52 21.42 -7.67
N SER A 84 -4.41 20.16 -8.10
CA SER A 84 -3.55 19.18 -7.43
C SER A 84 -2.06 19.43 -7.71
N THR A 85 -1.21 18.99 -6.80
CA THR A 85 0.23 18.98 -6.96
C THR A 85 0.83 17.64 -6.54
N ALA A 86 1.81 17.17 -7.30
CA ALA A 86 2.56 15.95 -6.99
C ALA A 86 3.32 16.05 -5.66
N GLY A 87 3.62 14.91 -5.07
CA GLY A 87 4.62 14.81 -4.03
C GLY A 87 6.02 15.19 -4.54
N ASN A 88 6.99 15.33 -3.65
CA ASN A 88 8.36 15.64 -4.05
C ASN A 88 9.36 14.80 -3.28
N LEU A 89 9.69 13.62 -3.80
CA LEU A 89 10.75 12.74 -3.29
C LEU A 89 10.70 12.55 -1.75
N GLY A 90 9.50 12.41 -1.21
CA GLY A 90 9.25 12.24 0.22
C GLY A 90 9.39 13.49 1.08
N THR A 91 9.77 14.65 0.51
CA THR A 91 9.95 15.89 1.27
C THR A 91 8.66 16.71 1.39
N THR A 92 7.80 16.62 0.39
CA THR A 92 6.52 17.32 0.34
C THR A 92 5.41 16.32 0.03
N ALA A 93 4.32 16.40 0.77
CA ALA A 93 3.13 15.61 0.52
C ALA A 93 2.44 16.04 -0.78
N ARG A 94 1.76 15.12 -1.45
CA ARG A 94 0.82 15.44 -2.52
C ARG A 94 -0.29 16.35 -1.96
N VAL A 95 -0.69 17.34 -2.74
CA VAL A 95 -1.89 18.13 -2.44
C VAL A 95 -3.00 17.68 -3.38
N GLY A 96 -4.15 17.30 -2.81
CA GLY A 96 -5.34 16.92 -3.59
C GLY A 96 -5.95 18.11 -4.33
N GLY A 97 -6.54 17.84 -5.48
CA GLY A 97 -7.25 18.80 -6.32
C GLY A 97 -8.75 18.53 -6.38
N THR A 98 -9.36 18.88 -7.50
CA THR A 98 -10.76 18.58 -7.74
C THR A 98 -10.93 17.12 -8.16
N ASP A 99 -11.82 16.42 -7.48
CA ASP A 99 -12.12 15.02 -7.79
C ASP A 99 -12.68 14.86 -9.21
N ARG A 100 -12.27 13.77 -9.86
CA ARG A 100 -12.65 13.44 -11.22
C ARG A 100 -12.93 11.96 -11.40
N THR A 101 -13.82 11.62 -12.33
CA THR A 101 -14.12 10.20 -12.61
C THR A 101 -12.89 9.49 -13.16
N PHE A 102 -12.58 8.32 -12.63
CA PHE A 102 -11.51 7.47 -13.13
C PHE A 102 -11.86 6.95 -14.52
N THR A 103 -11.10 7.33 -15.53
CA THR A 103 -11.31 6.94 -16.92
C THR A 103 -10.10 6.18 -17.47
N GLU A 104 -10.36 5.38 -18.51
CA GLU A 104 -9.29 4.67 -19.22
C GLU A 104 -8.25 5.64 -19.83
N THR A 105 -8.66 6.84 -20.22
CA THR A 105 -7.77 7.87 -20.76
C THR A 105 -6.74 8.32 -19.74
N ILE A 106 -7.14 8.57 -18.49
CA ILE A 106 -6.24 8.93 -17.39
C ILE A 106 -5.19 7.83 -17.19
N LEU A 107 -5.64 6.57 -17.14
CA LEU A 107 -4.74 5.42 -16.96
C LEU A 107 -3.73 5.32 -18.13
N LYS A 108 -4.19 5.44 -19.37
CA LYS A 108 -3.34 5.39 -20.58
C LYS A 108 -2.30 6.52 -20.58
N THR A 109 -2.68 7.73 -20.15
CA THR A 109 -1.76 8.86 -20.05
C THR A 109 -0.61 8.56 -19.10
N VAL A 110 -0.92 8.09 -17.88
CA VAL A 110 0.12 7.78 -16.90
C VAL A 110 0.99 6.59 -17.32
N ILE A 111 0.42 5.54 -17.92
CA ILE A 111 1.20 4.40 -18.44
C ILE A 111 2.18 4.89 -19.53
N LYS A 112 1.72 5.77 -20.43
CA LYS A 112 2.57 6.36 -21.47
C LYS A 112 3.72 7.17 -20.87
N GLU A 113 3.43 8.04 -19.90
CA GLU A 113 4.45 8.87 -19.23
C GLU A 113 5.51 8.01 -18.52
N VAL A 114 5.09 6.95 -17.83
CA VAL A 114 6.01 5.98 -17.20
C VAL A 114 6.89 5.31 -18.24
N TYR A 115 6.32 4.89 -19.37
CA TYR A 115 7.06 4.28 -20.47
C TYR A 115 8.05 5.24 -21.11
N GLU A 116 7.65 6.49 -21.38
CA GLU A 116 8.54 7.55 -21.90
C GLU A 116 9.68 7.88 -20.94
N SER A 117 9.45 7.74 -19.62
CA SER A 117 10.46 7.90 -18.58
C SER A 117 11.39 6.68 -18.41
N GLY A 118 11.21 5.63 -19.21
CA GLY A 118 12.04 4.42 -19.21
C GLY A 118 11.62 3.36 -18.20
N GLY A 119 10.45 3.47 -17.57
CA GLY A 119 9.86 2.44 -16.72
C GLY A 119 9.09 1.39 -17.54
N THR A 120 8.93 0.19 -16.96
CA THR A 120 8.09 -0.88 -17.51
C THR A 120 7.01 -1.23 -16.48
N PRO A 121 5.88 -0.53 -16.48
CA PRO A 121 4.87 -0.74 -15.45
C PRO A 121 4.27 -2.14 -15.58
N LYS A 122 4.22 -2.88 -14.46
CA LYS A 122 3.69 -4.25 -14.37
C LYS A 122 2.48 -4.36 -13.46
N ILE A 123 2.30 -3.42 -12.54
CA ILE A 123 1.25 -3.46 -11.53
C ILE A 123 0.47 -2.16 -11.53
N LEU A 124 -0.86 -2.27 -11.64
CA LEU A 124 -1.81 -1.21 -11.32
C LEU A 124 -2.44 -1.53 -9.97
N MET A 125 -2.04 -0.81 -8.93
CA MET A 125 -2.59 -0.98 -7.58
C MET A 125 -3.71 0.03 -7.36
N VAL A 126 -4.89 -0.45 -7.03
CA VAL A 126 -6.11 0.36 -6.88
C VAL A 126 -6.90 -0.04 -5.64
N ASN A 127 -7.76 0.85 -5.17
CA ASN A 127 -8.74 0.50 -4.17
C ASN A 127 -9.82 -0.45 -4.75
N PRO A 128 -10.62 -1.13 -3.94
CA PRO A 128 -11.67 -2.03 -4.44
C PRO A 128 -12.73 -1.35 -5.32
N GLY A 129 -13.06 -0.08 -5.07
CA GLY A 129 -14.00 0.70 -5.89
C GLY A 129 -13.44 0.95 -7.28
N HIS A 130 -12.22 1.47 -7.37
CA HIS A 130 -11.56 1.71 -8.66
C HIS A 130 -11.25 0.41 -9.41
N LYS A 131 -11.08 -0.74 -8.71
CA LYS A 131 -10.99 -2.05 -9.37
C LYS A 131 -12.27 -2.35 -10.17
N GLN A 132 -13.45 -2.05 -9.62
CA GLN A 132 -14.71 -2.23 -10.34
C GLN A 132 -14.80 -1.26 -11.53
N THR A 133 -14.35 -0.02 -11.37
CA THR A 133 -14.30 0.97 -12.46
C THR A 133 -13.38 0.51 -13.59
N VAL A 134 -12.18 0.00 -13.27
CA VAL A 134 -11.26 -0.57 -14.26
C VAL A 134 -11.89 -1.76 -14.99
N SER A 135 -12.61 -2.62 -14.28
CA SER A 135 -13.31 -3.76 -14.88
C SER A 135 -14.48 -3.34 -15.78
N ALA A 136 -14.95 -2.09 -15.66
CA ALA A 136 -16.01 -1.52 -16.48
C ALA A 136 -15.50 -0.75 -17.71
N PHE A 137 -14.17 -0.60 -17.87
CA PHE A 137 -13.61 0.07 -19.06
C PHE A 137 -14.06 -0.62 -20.36
N ALA A 138 -14.39 0.16 -21.37
CA ALA A 138 -15.06 -0.29 -22.58
C ALA A 138 -14.28 -1.38 -23.37
N GLY A 139 -12.96 -1.31 -23.35
CA GLY A 139 -12.09 -2.31 -23.99
C GLY A 139 -12.24 -3.71 -23.41
N ILE A 140 -12.52 -3.81 -22.12
CA ILE A 140 -12.72 -5.09 -21.40
C ILE A 140 -14.15 -5.61 -21.62
N ALA A 141 -15.14 -4.71 -21.67
CA ALA A 141 -16.54 -5.06 -21.91
C ALA A 141 -16.78 -5.65 -23.32
N ALA A 142 -15.97 -5.27 -24.31
CA ALA A 142 -16.06 -5.78 -25.67
C ALA A 142 -15.48 -7.22 -25.82
N GLN A 143 -14.62 -7.66 -24.92
CA GLN A 143 -14.02 -9.00 -24.93
C GLN A 143 -14.79 -10.01 -24.08
N ARG A 144 -16.11 -9.88 -23.96
CA ARG A 144 -16.93 -10.94 -23.37
C ARG A 144 -16.76 -12.22 -24.18
N TYR A 145 -16.07 -13.18 -23.60
CA TYR A 145 -15.91 -14.50 -24.17
C TYR A 145 -17.31 -15.11 -24.35
N MET A 146 -17.74 -15.34 -25.58
CA MET A 146 -18.91 -16.13 -25.87
C MET A 146 -18.59 -17.56 -25.47
N ALA A 147 -19.16 -18.02 -24.37
CA ALA A 147 -19.07 -19.43 -23.99
C ALA A 147 -19.68 -20.31 -25.09
N PRO A 148 -19.05 -21.45 -25.46
CA PRO A 148 -19.66 -22.42 -26.36
C PRO A 148 -21.01 -22.84 -25.80
N SER A 149 -21.98 -23.13 -26.68
CA SER A 149 -23.39 -23.36 -26.34
C SER A 149 -23.66 -24.54 -25.40
N ASP A 150 -22.67 -25.42 -25.12
CA ASP A 150 -22.81 -26.60 -24.27
C ASP A 150 -22.11 -26.50 -22.91
N ALA A 151 -21.56 -25.33 -22.53
CA ALA A 151 -20.93 -25.09 -21.21
C ALA A 151 -21.82 -24.21 -20.33
N PRO A 152 -21.77 -24.37 -18.99
CA PRO A 152 -22.47 -23.45 -18.09
C PRO A 152 -22.05 -22.01 -18.36
N THR A 153 -23.00 -21.11 -18.54
CA THR A 153 -22.74 -19.71 -18.85
C THR A 153 -22.05 -19.05 -17.68
N THR A 154 -20.78 -18.66 -17.84
CA THR A 154 -20.02 -17.93 -16.82
C THR A 154 -20.05 -16.45 -17.14
N ILE A 155 -20.52 -15.64 -16.21
CA ILE A 155 -20.42 -14.19 -16.30
C ILE A 155 -19.06 -13.76 -15.77
N ILE A 156 -18.16 -13.26 -16.63
CA ILE A 156 -16.87 -12.70 -16.23
C ILE A 156 -17.08 -11.21 -15.98
N GLY A 157 -17.04 -10.80 -14.72
CA GLY A 157 -17.19 -9.42 -14.28
C GLY A 157 -15.90 -8.79 -13.74
N ALA A 158 -14.74 -9.44 -13.90
CA ALA A 158 -13.47 -8.95 -13.39
C ALA A 158 -12.41 -8.91 -14.49
N ALA A 159 -11.56 -7.88 -14.43
CA ALA A 159 -10.35 -7.77 -15.24
C ALA A 159 -9.13 -7.81 -14.33
N ASP A 160 -8.31 -8.83 -14.45
CA ASP A 160 -7.08 -8.97 -13.66
C ASP A 160 -5.84 -8.48 -14.42
N ILE A 161 -5.93 -8.38 -15.74
CA ILE A 161 -4.86 -7.90 -16.59
C ILE A 161 -5.42 -6.83 -17.54
N TYR A 162 -4.75 -5.70 -17.57
CA TYR A 162 -5.00 -4.65 -18.54
C TYR A 162 -3.90 -4.70 -19.61
N LEU A 163 -4.29 -4.89 -20.87
CA LEU A 163 -3.39 -4.86 -22.01
C LEU A 163 -3.33 -3.43 -22.56
N SER A 164 -2.20 -2.77 -22.36
CA SER A 164 -1.90 -1.46 -22.94
C SER A 164 -1.06 -1.60 -24.20
N ASP A 165 -0.90 -0.52 -24.96
CA ASP A 165 -0.01 -0.46 -26.12
C ASP A 165 1.47 -0.67 -25.74
N PHE A 166 1.81 -0.52 -24.46
CA PHE A 166 3.17 -0.60 -23.91
C PHE A 166 3.43 -1.88 -23.11
N GLY A 167 2.47 -2.78 -23.04
CA GLY A 167 2.61 -4.04 -22.32
C GLY A 167 1.39 -4.40 -21.47
N SER A 168 1.48 -5.52 -20.75
CA SER A 168 0.44 -6.01 -19.86
C SER A 168 0.67 -5.52 -18.43
N VAL A 169 -0.37 -4.97 -17.83
CA VAL A 169 -0.37 -4.48 -16.44
C VAL A 169 -1.36 -5.30 -15.63
N SER A 170 -0.89 -5.89 -14.52
CA SER A 170 -1.73 -6.65 -13.61
C SER A 170 -2.49 -5.70 -12.67
N VAL A 171 -3.82 -5.83 -12.60
CA VAL A 171 -4.68 -4.97 -11.78
C VAL A 171 -4.91 -5.59 -10.42
N VAL A 172 -4.23 -5.06 -9.40
CA VAL A 172 -4.22 -5.60 -8.03
C VAL A 172 -5.05 -4.71 -7.11
N PRO A 173 -6.17 -5.22 -6.56
CA PRO A 173 -6.92 -4.47 -5.56
C PRO A 173 -6.22 -4.50 -4.21
N ASN A 174 -6.07 -3.34 -3.58
CA ASN A 174 -5.52 -3.21 -2.24
C ASN A 174 -6.58 -2.67 -1.26
N ARG A 175 -6.92 -3.48 -0.25
CA ARG A 175 -7.93 -3.13 0.76
C ARG A 175 -7.50 -2.04 1.74
N PHE A 176 -6.20 -1.74 1.80
CA PHE A 176 -5.65 -0.71 2.68
C PHE A 176 -5.58 0.67 2.01
N MET A 177 -5.89 0.75 0.72
CA MET A 177 -6.12 2.01 0.02
C MET A 177 -7.54 2.50 0.36
N ASN A 178 -7.65 3.34 1.38
CA ASN A 178 -8.93 3.84 1.90
C ASN A 178 -8.79 5.29 2.40
N ALA A 179 -9.90 5.91 2.78
CA ALA A 179 -9.94 7.30 3.22
C ALA A 179 -9.10 7.60 4.48
N ASN A 180 -8.79 6.57 5.30
CA ASN A 180 -8.01 6.79 6.52
C ASN A 180 -6.54 7.13 6.28
N ASN A 181 -6.03 6.89 5.07
CA ASN A 181 -4.66 7.20 4.68
C ASN A 181 -4.57 8.09 3.43
N ASP A 182 -5.63 8.81 3.10
CA ASP A 182 -5.73 9.63 1.88
C ASP A 182 -5.31 8.87 0.61
N CYS A 183 -5.74 7.61 0.50
CA CYS A 183 -5.34 6.71 -0.58
C CYS A 183 -6.54 6.10 -1.33
N ASN A 184 -7.75 6.56 -1.04
CA ASN A 184 -8.97 6.10 -1.70
C ASN A 184 -9.17 6.73 -3.08
N ASP A 185 -8.56 7.88 -3.31
CA ASP A 185 -8.66 8.73 -4.50
C ASP A 185 -7.48 8.55 -5.47
N VAL A 186 -6.65 7.53 -5.26
CA VAL A 186 -5.44 7.31 -6.07
C VAL A 186 -5.39 5.91 -6.68
N ALA A 187 -4.70 5.81 -7.81
CA ALA A 187 -4.29 4.57 -8.42
C ALA A 187 -2.79 4.63 -8.74
N PHE A 188 -2.04 3.62 -8.32
CA PHE A 188 -0.59 3.55 -8.55
C PHE A 188 -0.27 2.65 -9.72
N VAL A 189 0.54 3.16 -10.64
CA VAL A 189 1.15 2.41 -11.74
C VAL A 189 2.60 2.13 -11.37
N LEU A 190 2.91 0.88 -11.10
CA LEU A 190 4.18 0.51 -10.46
C LEU A 190 5.03 -0.44 -11.31
N ASP A 191 6.33 -0.22 -11.27
CA ASP A 191 7.35 -1.18 -11.69
C ASP A 191 8.02 -1.78 -10.45
N PRO A 192 7.77 -3.07 -10.12
CA PRO A 192 8.30 -3.71 -8.92
C PRO A 192 9.83 -3.79 -8.86
N GLU A 193 10.51 -3.58 -9.98
CA GLU A 193 11.97 -3.61 -10.04
C GLU A 193 12.61 -2.40 -9.34
N TYR A 194 11.88 -1.26 -9.34
CA TYR A 194 12.39 0.00 -8.82
C TYR A 194 11.80 0.41 -7.47
N ALA A 195 10.96 -0.43 -6.85
CA ALA A 195 10.44 -0.19 -5.51
C ALA A 195 10.60 -1.41 -4.61
N ALA A 196 11.01 -1.19 -3.37
CA ALA A 196 11.17 -2.24 -2.38
C ALA A 196 10.90 -1.72 -0.96
N VAL A 197 10.69 -2.63 -0.03
CA VAL A 197 10.68 -2.33 1.41
C VAL A 197 12.01 -2.76 1.99
N ALA A 198 12.79 -1.80 2.48
CA ALA A 198 14.08 -2.06 3.10
C ALA A 198 13.93 -2.09 4.63
N PHE A 199 14.49 -3.12 5.27
CA PHE A 199 14.49 -3.25 6.72
C PHE A 199 15.86 -2.90 7.30
N LEU A 200 15.90 -1.93 8.22
CA LEU A 200 17.08 -1.67 9.04
C LEU A 200 17.16 -2.68 10.20
N ARG A 201 16.02 -2.90 10.86
CA ARG A 201 15.86 -3.96 11.86
C ARG A 201 14.65 -4.80 11.46
N PRO A 202 14.85 -6.10 11.16
CA PRO A 202 13.75 -7.00 10.83
C PRO A 202 12.81 -7.17 12.03
N PHE A 203 11.74 -7.92 11.86
CA PHE A 203 10.83 -8.24 12.95
C PHE A 203 11.56 -8.91 14.09
N GLN A 204 11.49 -8.31 15.27
CA GLN A 204 12.13 -8.80 16.50
C GLN A 204 11.11 -8.80 17.63
N THR A 205 11.18 -9.83 18.45
CA THR A 205 10.41 -9.94 19.70
C THR A 205 11.36 -9.72 20.88
N ASN A 206 11.03 -8.74 21.73
CA ASN A 206 11.79 -8.45 22.94
C ASN A 206 10.90 -8.64 24.16
N GLU A 207 11.35 -9.44 25.10
CA GLU A 207 10.71 -9.54 26.41
C GLU A 207 11.00 -8.26 27.21
N LEU A 208 9.94 -7.68 27.75
CA LEU A 208 10.05 -6.49 28.59
C LEU A 208 10.12 -6.87 30.06
N ALA A 209 10.75 -6.02 30.86
CA ALA A 209 10.84 -6.23 32.32
C ALA A 209 9.44 -6.38 32.93
N LYS A 210 9.30 -7.37 33.82
CA LYS A 210 8.05 -7.62 34.56
C LYS A 210 7.77 -6.48 35.53
N THR A 211 6.58 -5.91 35.40
CA THR A 211 6.03 -4.94 36.36
C THR A 211 4.74 -5.54 36.93
N GLY A 212 4.87 -6.26 38.05
CA GLY A 212 3.77 -7.03 38.64
C GLY A 212 3.58 -8.40 37.99
N ASP A 213 2.42 -9.04 38.19
CA ASP A 213 2.08 -10.37 37.66
C ASP A 213 1.59 -10.28 36.20
N SER A 214 2.48 -9.83 35.33
CA SER A 214 2.21 -9.79 33.88
C SER A 214 3.47 -10.04 33.06
N GLU A 215 3.33 -10.78 31.96
CA GLU A 215 4.37 -10.96 30.95
C GLU A 215 4.08 -10.03 29.79
N LYS A 216 5.08 -9.22 29.40
CA LYS A 216 4.97 -8.26 28.31
C LYS A 216 6.03 -8.56 27.26
N THR A 217 5.61 -8.72 26.03
CA THR A 217 6.50 -8.90 24.89
C THR A 217 6.23 -7.81 23.86
N GLN A 218 7.28 -7.16 23.43
CA GLN A 218 7.25 -6.14 22.39
C GLN A 218 7.65 -6.76 21.05
N LEU A 219 6.81 -6.59 20.05
CA LEU A 219 7.14 -6.85 18.66
C LEU A 219 7.53 -5.52 18.00
N LEU A 220 8.70 -5.47 17.38
CA LEU A 220 9.28 -4.26 16.80
C LEU A 220 9.84 -4.57 15.42
N CYS A 221 9.67 -3.63 14.48
CA CYS A 221 10.40 -3.59 13.22
C CYS A 221 10.76 -2.15 12.86
N GLU A 222 11.86 -1.97 12.14
CA GLU A 222 12.28 -0.69 11.59
C GLU A 222 12.52 -0.84 10.09
N TYR A 223 11.80 -0.08 9.29
CA TYR A 223 11.74 -0.21 7.85
C TYR A 223 11.62 1.14 7.16
N THR A 224 11.81 1.13 5.85
CA THR A 224 11.60 2.29 4.98
C THR A 224 11.13 1.84 3.60
N LEU A 225 10.50 2.77 2.87
CA LEU A 225 10.24 2.63 1.45
C LEU A 225 11.52 2.97 0.68
N GLU A 226 12.03 2.03 -0.11
CA GLU A 226 13.10 2.23 -1.07
C GLU A 226 12.48 2.43 -2.44
N VAL A 227 12.69 3.61 -3.04
CA VAL A 227 12.33 3.93 -4.42
C VAL A 227 13.62 4.24 -5.16
N ARG A 228 14.08 3.32 -6.01
CA ARG A 228 15.34 3.45 -6.77
C ARG A 228 15.23 4.45 -7.89
N ASN A 229 14.08 4.45 -8.57
CA ASN A 229 13.76 5.41 -9.63
C ASN A 229 12.28 5.79 -9.54
N GLN A 230 11.97 7.00 -9.12
CA GLN A 230 10.60 7.45 -9.01
C GLN A 230 9.91 7.64 -10.38
N ALA A 231 10.68 7.94 -11.43
CA ALA A 231 10.15 8.10 -12.78
C ALA A 231 9.72 6.77 -13.44
N ALA A 232 10.10 5.61 -12.84
CA ALA A 232 9.60 4.30 -13.27
C ALA A 232 8.18 3.99 -12.74
N HIS A 233 7.63 4.87 -11.91
CA HIS A 233 6.31 4.75 -11.34
C HIS A 233 5.43 5.92 -11.77
N GLY A 234 4.11 5.73 -11.67
CA GLY A 234 3.13 6.78 -11.92
C GLY A 234 1.98 6.75 -10.92
N ILE A 235 1.28 7.85 -10.80
CA ILE A 235 0.12 8.00 -9.93
C ILE A 235 -0.99 8.74 -10.67
N CYS A 236 -2.17 8.14 -10.70
CA CYS A 236 -3.41 8.82 -11.05
C CYS A 236 -4.06 9.26 -9.73
N ALA A 237 -4.38 10.53 -9.59
CA ALA A 237 -4.90 11.08 -8.35
C ALA A 237 -6.23 11.82 -8.52
N ASP A 238 -6.87 12.13 -7.37
CA ASP A 238 -8.15 12.81 -7.30
C ASP A 238 -9.25 12.06 -8.07
N LEU A 239 -9.34 10.76 -7.82
CA LEU A 239 -10.25 9.83 -8.49
C LEU A 239 -11.52 9.59 -7.66
N THR A 240 -12.69 9.53 -8.33
CA THR A 240 -13.99 9.13 -7.76
C THR A 240 -14.54 7.87 -8.39
#